data_47d7e4e856b9d2585423a357f2ae1a1c
#
_entry.id   47d7e4e856b9d2585423a357f2ae1a1c
#
_cell.length_a   1.000
_cell.length_b   1.000
_cell.length_c   1.000
_cell.angle_alpha   90.00
_cell.angle_beta   90.00
_cell.angle_gamma   90.00
#
_symmetry.space_group_name_H-M   'P 1'
#
loop_
_entity.id
_entity.type
_entity.pdbx_description
1 polymer ?
#
loop_
_entity_poly.entity_id
_entity_poly.type
_entity_poly.pdbx_seq_one_letter_code
_entity_poly.pdbx_strand_id
1 'polypeptide(L)'
;MISVRLNPSAAPTFLTHTGGGESDICWKRANFHTHTRVKGILNECEYWPAETDEAYRKFGYDIVTFSNHNELTLHPYDSLLQVNVYEHGINLFKYHKLVFGCDEVNRFDHLIPLFASQKQFQLDLLGKESDFIQMNHPLRTTGTSKSHMQKLGGYRIMELDSGKSTENEYWDWALS
;
A
#
# COMPACT_ATOMS: atom_id res chain seq x y z
N MET A 1 -11.70 -6.57 3.91
CA MET A 1 -12.20 -5.18 4.07
C MET A 1 -11.27 -4.51 5.06
N ILE A 2 -10.41 -3.61 4.60
CA ILE A 2 -9.47 -2.90 5.47
C ILE A 2 -10.22 -1.70 6.04
N SER A 3 -10.38 -1.66 7.36
CA SER A 3 -10.88 -0.49 8.06
C SER A 3 -9.67 0.32 8.55
N VAL A 4 -9.37 1.42 7.90
CA VAL A 4 -8.28 2.31 8.31
C VAL A 4 -8.88 3.43 9.16
N ARG A 5 -8.59 3.44 10.45
CA ARG A 5 -8.89 4.58 11.33
C ARG A 5 -7.75 5.57 11.22
N LEU A 6 -7.92 6.63 10.45
CA LEU A 6 -6.96 7.72 10.40
C LEU A 6 -7.10 8.55 11.69
N ASN A 7 -6.01 8.69 12.44
CA ASN A 7 -5.97 9.59 13.57
C ASN A 7 -5.94 11.04 13.04
N PRO A 8 -6.94 11.90 13.34
CA PRO A 8 -7.01 13.25 12.79
C PRO A 8 -5.79 14.13 13.11
N SER A 9 -5.09 13.83 14.21
CA SER A 9 -3.87 14.56 14.60
C SER A 9 -2.61 14.13 13.84
N ALA A 10 -2.68 13.04 13.07
CA ALA A 10 -1.57 12.51 12.27
C ALA A 10 -1.94 12.40 10.78
N ALA A 11 -3.13 12.86 10.39
CA ALA A 11 -3.55 12.84 8.99
C ALA A 11 -2.75 13.86 8.18
N PRO A 12 -2.22 13.48 7.03
CA PRO A 12 -1.69 14.46 6.10
C PRO A 12 -2.80 15.44 5.68
N THR A 13 -2.42 16.67 5.44
CA THR A 13 -3.29 17.85 5.24
C THR A 13 -4.34 17.73 4.12
N PHE A 14 -4.23 16.75 3.25
CA PHE A 14 -5.15 16.55 2.12
C PHE A 14 -6.50 15.91 2.48
N LEU A 15 -6.71 15.48 3.74
CA LEU A 15 -8.00 14.95 4.20
C LEU A 15 -8.84 15.96 4.99
N THR A 16 -8.38 17.19 5.16
CA THR A 16 -9.07 18.23 5.93
C THR A 16 -9.82 19.24 5.07
N HIS A 17 -10.41 18.87 3.96
CA HIS A 17 -11.28 19.78 3.23
C HIS A 17 -12.72 19.63 3.68
N THR A 18 -13.02 20.21 4.85
CA THR A 18 -14.40 20.49 5.26
C THR A 18 -14.50 21.95 5.67
N GLY A 19 -15.19 22.71 4.85
CA GLY A 19 -15.66 24.03 5.25
C GLY A 19 -16.63 23.91 6.42
N GLY A 20 -16.30 24.56 7.53
CA GLY A 20 -17.16 25.10 8.57
C GLY A 20 -18.17 24.17 9.26
N GLY A 21 -17.99 23.96 10.56
CA GLY A 21 -18.95 23.32 11.46
C GLY A 21 -18.42 22.00 12.02
N GLU A 22 -18.79 21.62 13.23
CA GLU A 22 -18.40 20.38 13.92
C GLU A 22 -18.21 19.23 12.95
N SER A 23 -16.97 18.74 12.85
CA SER A 23 -16.59 17.75 11.83
C SER A 23 -17.29 16.44 12.11
N ASP A 24 -18.34 16.15 11.38
CA ASP A 24 -18.83 14.78 11.25
C ASP A 24 -17.69 13.95 10.69
N ILE A 25 -17.06 13.14 11.55
CA ILE A 25 -16.05 12.18 11.12
C ILE A 25 -16.76 11.16 10.23
N CYS A 26 -16.65 11.33 8.93
CA CYS A 26 -17.25 10.43 7.96
C CYS A 26 -16.24 9.32 7.63
N TRP A 27 -16.63 8.08 7.88
CA TRP A 27 -15.86 6.92 7.43
C TRP A 27 -15.88 6.84 5.90
N LYS A 28 -14.70 6.66 5.32
CA LYS A 28 -14.53 6.44 3.90
C LYS A 28 -14.08 5.02 3.63
N ARG A 29 -14.70 4.37 2.67
CA ARG A 29 -14.29 3.05 2.19
C ARG A 29 -13.18 3.23 1.17
N ALA A 30 -11.99 2.74 1.47
CA ALA A 30 -10.81 2.90 0.63
C ALA A 30 -10.19 1.56 0.25
N ASN A 31 -9.61 1.49 -0.95
CA ASN A 31 -8.70 0.43 -1.34
C ASN A 31 -7.41 1.05 -1.89
N PHE A 32 -6.30 0.69 -1.27
CA PHE A 32 -4.97 1.17 -1.62
C PHE A 32 -4.10 0.12 -2.33
N HIS A 33 -4.50 -1.15 -2.29
CA HIS A 33 -3.77 -2.24 -2.93
C HIS A 33 -4.58 -2.80 -4.09
N THR A 34 -4.40 -2.17 -5.25
CA THR A 34 -5.16 -2.51 -6.46
C THR A 34 -4.24 -2.47 -7.67
N HIS A 35 -4.18 -3.58 -8.39
CA HIS A 35 -3.48 -3.66 -9.68
C HIS A 35 -4.44 -3.35 -10.82
N THR A 36 -3.91 -2.72 -11.85
CA THR A 36 -4.62 -2.46 -13.10
C THR A 36 -3.77 -2.89 -14.28
N ARG A 37 -4.36 -2.93 -15.45
CA ARG A 37 -3.61 -3.14 -16.67
C ARG A 37 -2.66 -1.96 -16.92
N VAL A 38 -1.40 -2.29 -17.18
CA VAL A 38 -0.35 -1.34 -17.55
C VAL A 38 0.19 -1.67 -18.94
N LYS A 39 0.88 -0.73 -19.56
CA LYS A 39 1.47 -0.95 -20.90
C LYS A 39 2.72 -1.84 -20.89
N GLY A 40 3.21 -2.20 -19.71
CA GLY A 40 4.42 -2.99 -19.52
C GLY A 40 4.23 -4.50 -19.67
N ILE A 41 5.33 -5.23 -19.52
CA ILE A 41 5.37 -6.70 -19.62
C ILE A 41 4.76 -7.36 -18.37
N LEU A 42 4.82 -6.67 -17.22
CA LEU A 42 4.31 -7.16 -15.93
C LEU A 42 2.84 -6.75 -15.75
N ASN A 43 1.96 -7.34 -16.53
CA ASN A 43 0.52 -7.16 -16.38
C ASN A 43 -0.05 -8.24 -15.45
N GLU A 44 -0.54 -7.84 -14.30
CA GLU A 44 -1.21 -8.74 -13.36
C GLU A 44 -2.75 -8.63 -13.41
N CYS A 45 -3.27 -7.66 -14.17
CA CYS A 45 -4.71 -7.42 -14.29
C CYS A 45 -5.11 -7.19 -15.74
N GLU A 46 -6.34 -7.59 -16.07
CA GLU A 46 -6.91 -7.40 -17.42
C GLU A 46 -7.60 -6.04 -17.58
N TYR A 47 -7.99 -5.40 -16.48
CA TYR A 47 -8.78 -4.17 -16.47
C TYR A 47 -7.90 -2.92 -16.43
N TRP A 48 -8.23 -1.96 -17.27
CA TRP A 48 -7.59 -0.64 -17.24
C TRP A 48 -7.99 0.16 -16.00
N PRO A 49 -7.21 1.20 -15.59
CA PRO A 49 -7.51 2.03 -14.43
C PRO A 49 -8.95 2.56 -14.39
N ALA A 50 -9.48 3.00 -15.53
CA ALA A 50 -10.84 3.50 -15.64
C ALA A 50 -11.92 2.45 -15.32
N GLU A 51 -11.77 1.25 -15.86
CA GLU A 51 -12.68 0.12 -15.64
C GLU A 51 -12.62 -0.35 -14.19
N THR A 52 -11.42 -0.34 -13.62
CA THR A 52 -11.18 -0.71 -12.23
C THR A 52 -11.84 0.31 -11.29
N ASP A 53 -11.67 1.62 -11.51
CA ASP A 53 -12.31 2.65 -10.70
C ASP A 53 -13.84 2.52 -10.75
N GLU A 54 -14.41 2.36 -11.95
CA GLU A 54 -15.85 2.18 -12.10
C GLU A 54 -16.38 0.96 -11.33
N ALA A 55 -15.65 -0.17 -11.36
CA ALA A 55 -16.04 -1.36 -10.65
C ALA A 55 -16.02 -1.15 -9.13
N TYR A 56 -14.96 -0.55 -8.58
CA TYR A 56 -14.87 -0.27 -7.16
C TYR A 56 -15.94 0.72 -6.67
N ARG A 57 -16.24 1.75 -7.46
CA ARG A 57 -17.29 2.70 -7.12
C ARG A 57 -18.68 2.08 -7.10
N LYS A 58 -18.97 1.14 -8.01
CA LYS A 58 -20.20 0.34 -7.96
C LYS A 58 -20.32 -0.47 -6.67
N PHE A 59 -19.20 -0.88 -6.07
CA PHE A 59 -19.16 -1.53 -4.77
C PHE A 59 -19.12 -0.56 -3.58
N GLY A 60 -19.30 0.74 -3.81
CA GLY A 60 -19.37 1.77 -2.77
C GLY A 60 -18.02 2.16 -2.17
N TYR A 61 -16.93 2.05 -2.92
CA TYR A 61 -15.64 2.60 -2.51
C TYR A 61 -15.58 4.10 -2.79
N ASP A 62 -15.16 4.88 -1.79
CA ASP A 62 -14.96 6.32 -1.90
C ASP A 62 -13.58 6.66 -2.48
N ILE A 63 -12.57 5.86 -2.14
CA ILE A 63 -11.17 6.08 -2.52
C ILE A 63 -10.63 4.80 -3.14
N VAL A 64 -10.12 4.91 -4.36
CA VAL A 64 -9.44 3.82 -5.07
C VAL A 64 -8.12 4.37 -5.58
N THR A 65 -7.03 3.67 -5.30
CA THR A 65 -5.71 3.99 -5.83
C THR A 65 -5.17 2.82 -6.62
N PHE A 66 -4.25 3.08 -7.53
CA PHE A 66 -3.65 2.05 -8.37
C PHE A 66 -2.19 1.86 -7.97
N SER A 67 -1.91 0.72 -7.36
CA SER A 67 -0.59 0.37 -6.83
C SER A 67 0.09 -0.68 -7.71
N ASN A 68 0.27 -0.38 -8.99
CA ASN A 68 0.93 -1.29 -9.90
C ASN A 68 2.40 -1.52 -9.50
N HIS A 69 2.95 -2.69 -9.86
CA HIS A 69 4.33 -3.03 -9.54
C HIS A 69 5.32 -2.06 -10.18
N ASN A 70 6.10 -1.38 -9.33
CA ASN A 70 7.16 -0.46 -9.73
C ASN A 70 6.72 0.58 -10.78
N GLU A 71 5.45 1.02 -10.71
CA GLU A 71 4.88 2.01 -11.61
C GLU A 71 3.88 2.90 -10.87
N LEU A 72 4.07 4.22 -10.96
CA LEU A 72 3.09 5.20 -10.51
C LEU A 72 2.01 5.31 -11.59
N THR A 73 0.81 4.88 -11.26
CA THR A 73 -0.35 4.93 -12.15
C THR A 73 -1.30 6.02 -11.67
N LEU A 74 -1.46 7.06 -12.49
CA LEU A 74 -2.31 8.19 -12.17
C LEU A 74 -3.79 7.81 -12.24
N HIS A 75 -4.59 8.40 -11.35
CA HIS A 75 -6.04 8.23 -11.38
C HIS A 75 -6.62 8.92 -12.63
N PRO A 76 -7.46 8.23 -13.44
CA PRO A 76 -7.88 8.75 -14.75
C PRO A 76 -8.85 9.94 -14.67
N TYR A 77 -9.59 10.10 -13.57
CA TYR A 77 -10.71 11.04 -13.49
C TYR A 77 -10.60 12.06 -12.37
N ASP A 78 -9.81 11.85 -11.36
CA ASP A 78 -9.81 12.69 -10.19
C ASP A 78 -8.40 13.06 -9.74
N SER A 79 -8.00 14.29 -10.05
CA SER A 79 -6.72 14.83 -9.62
C SER A 79 -6.67 15.14 -8.11
N LEU A 80 -7.83 15.26 -7.45
CA LEU A 80 -7.90 15.55 -6.01
C LEU A 80 -7.74 14.29 -5.15
N LEU A 81 -8.01 13.12 -5.71
CA LEU A 81 -7.84 11.82 -5.05
C LEU A 81 -6.55 11.11 -5.48
N GLN A 82 -5.63 11.82 -6.12
CA GLN A 82 -4.34 11.24 -6.48
C GLN A 82 -3.48 11.06 -5.23
N VAL A 83 -3.44 9.83 -4.78
CA VAL A 83 -2.40 9.40 -3.85
C VAL A 83 -1.34 8.70 -4.68
N ASN A 84 -0.15 9.30 -4.80
CA ASN A 84 0.98 8.64 -5.41
C ASN A 84 1.30 7.38 -4.62
N VAL A 85 1.07 6.24 -5.21
CA VAL A 85 1.33 4.94 -4.59
C VAL A 85 1.74 3.92 -5.65
N TYR A 86 2.70 3.08 -5.32
CA TYR A 86 3.05 1.92 -6.13
C TYR A 86 3.39 0.72 -5.24
N GLU A 87 3.25 -0.49 -5.77
CA GLU A 87 3.75 -1.66 -5.09
C GLU A 87 5.22 -1.88 -5.45
N HIS A 88 6.08 -1.76 -4.43
CA HIS A 88 7.49 -2.05 -4.55
C HIS A 88 7.73 -3.55 -4.40
N GLY A 89 8.56 -4.08 -5.29
CA GLY A 89 9.05 -5.45 -5.24
C GLY A 89 8.58 -6.31 -6.40
N ILE A 90 9.53 -7.01 -6.98
CA ILE A 90 9.34 -8.08 -7.99
C ILE A 90 10.12 -9.33 -7.56
N ASN A 91 10.47 -9.40 -6.27
CA ASN A 91 11.29 -10.47 -5.74
C ASN A 91 10.53 -11.81 -5.65
N LEU A 92 11.28 -12.91 -5.73
CA LEU A 92 10.73 -14.27 -5.74
C LEU A 92 9.99 -14.64 -4.45
N PHE A 93 10.27 -13.96 -3.32
CA PHE A 93 9.65 -14.23 -2.03
C PHE A 93 8.44 -13.34 -1.73
N LYS A 94 7.99 -12.53 -2.69
CA LYS A 94 6.84 -11.63 -2.56
C LYS A 94 6.93 -10.70 -1.33
N TYR A 95 8.13 -10.27 -1.00
CA TYR A 95 8.34 -9.23 0.02
C TYR A 95 8.01 -7.88 -0.59
N HIS A 96 6.70 -7.60 -0.70
CA HIS A 96 6.16 -6.41 -1.34
C HIS A 96 5.71 -5.37 -0.32
N LYS A 97 5.72 -4.12 -0.74
CA LYS A 97 5.35 -2.96 0.08
C LYS A 97 4.60 -1.97 -0.79
N LEU A 98 3.53 -1.34 -0.27
CA LEU A 98 3.04 -0.11 -0.87
C LEU A 98 3.87 1.06 -0.36
N VAL A 99 4.30 1.88 -1.29
CA VAL A 99 5.08 3.10 -1.05
C VAL A 99 4.20 4.29 -1.39
N PHE A 100 3.91 5.13 -0.40
CA PHE A 100 2.97 6.23 -0.53
C PHE A 100 3.67 7.59 -0.52
N GLY A 101 3.12 8.55 -1.27
CA GLY A 101 3.57 9.94 -1.27
C GLY A 101 4.92 10.17 -1.94
N CYS A 102 5.32 9.28 -2.84
CA CYS A 102 6.57 9.40 -3.59
C CYS A 102 6.34 10.06 -4.96
N ASP A 103 7.31 10.82 -5.42
CA ASP A 103 7.28 11.45 -6.76
C ASP A 103 7.88 10.53 -7.83
N GLU A 104 8.75 9.61 -7.43
CA GLU A 104 9.43 8.68 -8.34
C GLU A 104 9.40 7.25 -7.79
N VAL A 105 9.53 6.30 -8.70
CA VAL A 105 9.58 4.88 -8.36
C VAL A 105 11.01 4.45 -8.07
N ASN A 106 11.26 3.98 -6.86
CA ASN A 106 12.50 3.30 -6.54
C ASN A 106 12.43 1.85 -7.00
N ARG A 107 13.29 1.46 -7.91
CA ARG A 107 13.33 0.10 -8.50
C ARG A 107 14.36 -0.83 -7.88
N PHE A 108 15.12 -0.34 -6.89
CA PHE A 108 16.08 -1.21 -6.23
C PHE A 108 15.38 -2.29 -5.42
N ASP A 109 15.62 -3.54 -5.76
CA ASP A 109 15.06 -4.71 -5.03
C ASP A 109 16.13 -5.80 -4.88
N HIS A 110 16.11 -6.48 -3.75
CA HIS A 110 16.84 -7.72 -3.59
C HIS A 110 16.04 -8.86 -4.22
N LEU A 111 16.56 -9.47 -5.28
CA LEU A 111 15.88 -10.59 -5.95
C LEU A 111 15.49 -11.71 -4.96
N ILE A 112 16.33 -11.92 -3.95
CA ILE A 112 16.15 -12.94 -2.91
C ILE A 112 16.39 -12.30 -1.54
N PRO A 113 15.38 -11.63 -0.93
CA PRO A 113 15.52 -10.98 0.38
C PRO A 113 15.42 -12.00 1.54
N LEU A 114 16.47 -12.79 1.76
CA LEU A 114 16.49 -13.85 2.79
C LEU A 114 16.67 -13.29 4.21
N PHE A 115 17.47 -12.23 4.37
CA PHE A 115 17.86 -11.73 5.68
C PHE A 115 17.02 -10.53 6.12
N ALA A 116 16.77 -10.41 7.43
CA ALA A 116 16.08 -9.26 7.99
C ALA A 116 16.80 -7.93 7.68
N SER A 117 18.14 -7.94 7.63
CA SER A 117 18.94 -6.75 7.29
C SER A 117 18.71 -6.27 5.85
N GLN A 118 18.54 -7.18 4.89
CA GLN A 118 18.21 -6.82 3.51
C GLN A 118 16.82 -6.19 3.42
N LYS A 119 15.86 -6.74 4.16
CA LYS A 119 14.49 -6.23 4.23
C LYS A 119 14.44 -4.87 4.89
N GLN A 120 15.17 -4.70 6.01
CA GLN A 120 15.26 -3.41 6.69
C GLN A 120 15.93 -2.37 5.81
N PHE A 121 17.01 -2.72 5.12
CA PHE A 121 17.66 -1.81 4.18
C PHE A 121 16.68 -1.29 3.10
N GLN A 122 15.83 -2.17 2.57
CA GLN A 122 14.79 -1.73 1.61
C GLN A 122 13.78 -0.77 2.25
N LEU A 123 13.32 -1.05 3.48
CA LEU A 123 12.41 -0.14 4.19
C LEU A 123 13.07 1.21 4.46
N ASP A 124 14.33 1.22 4.89
CA ASP A 124 15.09 2.44 5.15
C ASP A 124 15.30 3.26 3.87
N LEU A 125 15.54 2.59 2.74
CA LEU A 125 15.71 3.23 1.45
C LEU A 125 14.42 3.89 0.99
N LEU A 126 13.31 3.14 0.98
CA LEU A 126 12.00 3.61 0.55
C LEU A 126 11.43 4.68 1.48
N GLY A 127 11.69 4.57 2.78
CA GLY A 127 11.22 5.53 3.78
C GLY A 127 11.85 6.91 3.68
N LYS A 128 12.97 7.08 2.95
CA LYS A 128 13.58 8.37 2.68
C LYS A 128 12.87 9.17 1.58
N GLU A 129 12.15 8.47 0.72
CA GLU A 129 11.56 8.99 -0.52
C GLU A 129 10.02 8.94 -0.48
N SER A 130 9.43 8.58 0.68
CA SER A 130 8.00 8.38 0.81
C SER A 130 7.45 8.95 2.11
N ASP A 131 6.17 9.26 2.14
CA ASP A 131 5.47 9.68 3.36
C ASP A 131 5.32 8.53 4.36
N PHE A 132 4.98 7.35 3.85
CA PHE A 132 4.88 6.12 4.64
C PHE A 132 4.87 4.85 3.76
N ILE A 133 5.10 3.73 4.42
CA ILE A 133 5.15 2.40 3.81
C ILE A 133 4.10 1.49 4.44
N GLN A 134 3.42 0.70 3.61
CA GLN A 134 2.59 -0.43 4.03
C GLN A 134 3.29 -1.74 3.72
N MET A 135 3.31 -2.64 4.68
CA MET A 135 3.72 -4.03 4.49
C MET A 135 2.57 -4.82 3.86
N ASN A 136 2.78 -5.38 2.66
CA ASN A 136 1.76 -6.14 1.96
C ASN A 136 1.81 -7.63 2.30
N HIS A 137 0.65 -8.24 2.40
CA HIS A 137 0.42 -9.70 2.54
C HIS A 137 1.62 -10.46 3.14
N PRO A 138 2.07 -10.15 4.38
CA PRO A 138 3.28 -10.73 4.95
C PRO A 138 3.23 -12.27 5.06
N LEU A 139 2.04 -12.86 5.20
CA LEU A 139 1.86 -14.31 5.22
C LEU A 139 2.10 -14.98 3.85
N ARG A 140 1.89 -14.24 2.75
CA ARG A 140 2.17 -14.75 1.40
C ARG A 140 3.66 -14.79 1.08
N THR A 141 4.45 -14.09 1.85
CA THR A 141 5.90 -14.14 1.71
C THR A 141 6.46 -15.37 2.41
N THR A 142 7.12 -16.24 1.69
CA THR A 142 7.80 -17.40 2.27
C THR A 142 9.02 -17.01 3.12
N GLY A 143 9.43 -15.77 3.08
CA GLY A 143 10.64 -15.28 3.69
C GLY A 143 10.46 -14.35 4.91
N THR A 144 9.23 -13.99 5.32
CA THR A 144 9.02 -13.10 6.46
C THR A 144 8.51 -13.89 7.66
N SER A 145 9.42 -14.32 8.51
CA SER A 145 9.12 -15.03 9.77
C SER A 145 8.80 -14.05 10.90
N LYS A 146 8.24 -14.55 12.01
CA LYS A 146 8.08 -13.79 13.25
C LYS A 146 9.36 -13.07 13.67
N SER A 147 10.50 -13.76 13.65
CA SER A 147 11.78 -13.18 14.02
C SER A 147 12.26 -12.08 13.07
N HIS A 148 11.80 -12.07 11.82
CA HIS A 148 12.01 -10.96 10.90
C HIS A 148 11.11 -9.78 11.27
N MET A 149 9.80 -10.01 11.46
CA MET A 149 8.85 -8.94 11.82
C MET A 149 9.29 -8.18 13.07
N GLN A 150 9.78 -8.87 14.08
CA GLN A 150 10.31 -8.25 15.32
C GLN A 150 11.55 -7.36 15.12
N LYS A 151 12.20 -7.46 13.96
CA LYS A 151 13.42 -6.68 13.63
C LYS A 151 13.17 -5.61 12.58
N LEU A 152 11.98 -5.59 11.97
CA LEU A 152 11.65 -4.64 10.92
C LEU A 152 10.93 -3.44 11.51
N GLY A 153 11.35 -2.24 11.10
CA GLY A 153 10.72 -0.98 11.45
C GLY A 153 10.60 -0.06 10.25
N GLY A 154 9.91 1.09 10.45
CA GLY A 154 9.76 2.10 9.40
C GLY A 154 8.54 1.94 8.51
N TYR A 155 7.78 0.86 8.63
CA TYR A 155 6.44 0.78 8.03
C TYR A 155 5.38 1.25 9.05
N ARG A 156 4.27 1.81 8.55
CA ARG A 156 3.18 2.35 9.40
C ARG A 156 1.86 1.60 9.24
N ILE A 157 1.73 0.84 8.18
CA ILE A 157 0.52 0.08 7.85
C ILE A 157 0.94 -1.35 7.53
N MET A 158 0.07 -2.30 7.85
CA MET A 158 0.20 -3.69 7.44
C MET A 158 -1.12 -4.17 6.87
N GLU A 159 -1.08 -4.89 5.77
CA GLU A 159 -2.24 -5.53 5.19
C GLU A 159 -2.65 -6.72 6.05
N LEU A 160 -3.92 -6.77 6.47
CA LEU A 160 -4.46 -7.82 7.32
C LEU A 160 -5.18 -8.93 6.54
N ASP A 161 -5.74 -8.58 5.39
CA ASP A 161 -6.49 -9.51 4.55
C ASP A 161 -6.21 -9.21 3.08
N SER A 162 -5.46 -10.08 2.46
CA SER A 162 -5.11 -9.97 1.03
C SER A 162 -6.13 -10.67 0.12
N GLY A 163 -7.27 -11.13 0.66
CA GLY A 163 -8.24 -11.94 -0.07
C GLY A 163 -7.80 -13.40 -0.31
N LYS A 164 -6.56 -13.74 0.01
CA LYS A 164 -6.00 -15.11 -0.08
C LYS A 164 -5.52 -15.64 1.26
N SER A 165 -5.26 -14.76 2.20
CA SER A 165 -4.79 -15.10 3.55
C SER A 165 -5.19 -13.99 4.52
N THR A 166 -5.43 -14.36 5.79
CA THR A 166 -5.69 -13.44 6.88
C THR A 166 -4.46 -13.38 7.78
N GLU A 167 -3.93 -12.17 7.98
CA GLU A 167 -2.61 -11.91 8.55
C GLU A 167 -2.67 -11.60 10.07
N ASN A 168 -3.66 -12.13 10.82
CA ASN A 168 -3.88 -11.78 12.23
C ASN A 168 -2.65 -11.99 13.12
N GLU A 169 -1.97 -13.14 12.98
CA GLU A 169 -0.77 -13.42 13.78
C GLU A 169 0.37 -12.45 13.49
N TYR A 170 0.52 -12.04 12.23
CA TYR A 170 1.54 -11.08 11.83
C TYR A 170 1.25 -9.68 12.38
N TRP A 171 -0.03 -9.33 12.49
CA TRP A 171 -0.45 -8.10 13.13
C TRP A 171 -0.06 -8.07 14.61
N ASP A 172 -0.36 -9.14 15.34
CA ASP A 172 0.02 -9.27 16.75
C ASP A 172 1.54 -9.18 16.95
N TRP A 173 2.31 -9.79 16.04
CA TRP A 173 3.77 -9.70 16.07
C TRP A 173 4.31 -8.31 15.74
N ALA A 174 3.63 -7.55 14.91
CA ALA A 174 4.03 -6.19 14.57
C ALA A 174 3.74 -5.20 15.69
N LEU A 175 2.80 -5.52 16.58
CA LEU A 175 2.43 -4.70 17.75
C LEU A 175 3.25 -5.03 18.99
N SER A 176 3.97 -6.14 19.04
CA SER A 176 4.76 -6.60 20.18
C SER A 176 6.21 -6.09 20.15
#